data_c324b883e70dd6c77e67a9ac5333db20
#
_entry.id   c324b883e70dd6c77e67a9ac5333db20
#
_cell.length_a   1.000
_cell.length_b   1.000
_cell.length_c   1.000
_cell.angle_alpha   90.00
_cell.angle_beta   90.00
_cell.angle_gamma   90.00
#
_symmetry.space_group_name_H-M   'P 1'
#
loop_
_entity.id
_entity.type
_entity.pdbx_description
1 polymer ?
#
loop_
_entity_poly.entity_id
_entity_poly.type
_entity_poly.pdbx_seq_one_letter_code
_entity_poly.pdbx_strand_id
1 'polypeptide(L)'
;MRAALIGAGSTLDQREVSAMPVWRLRDYHDEDLDQAIGVWDQSRGPGSAEPVFSVAEVMAAARSGEPAVVAEVGDEVVGMAVAQTQGERAWILLLAIGSRWRNRGIGSVLLADLERRLRSAGVRRICAVLPDGATGASALENSGYTRRDKLVYYELLEHLGPDQANLLDELGGQMLPPGLWDDLAGMEIEKQVIERRIVDPLAHPEVADRYGVRPPKAVILFGPPGTGKTSFAKAISSRLGWPFVELFPSRLAATGTGGLAASLREAFADLAELDELVLFIDEVEEIATARAGASSAELGVTNELLKLIP
;
A
#
# COMPACT_ATOMS: atom_id res chain seq x y z
N MET A 1 -45.80 -30.06 -53.13
CA MET A 1 -45.30 -30.72 -54.35
C MET A 1 -43.81 -30.51 -54.46
N ARG A 2 -43.05 -31.66 -54.43
CA ARG A 2 -41.63 -31.85 -54.82
C ARG A 2 -40.56 -30.97 -54.18
N ALA A 3 -39.76 -31.39 -53.23
CA ALA A 3 -38.69 -32.39 -53.30
C ALA A 3 -37.67 -32.19 -54.42
N ALA A 4 -36.45 -31.83 -54.08
CA ALA A 4 -35.22 -32.33 -54.69
C ALA A 4 -34.01 -32.19 -53.72
N LEU A 5 -33.51 -33.36 -53.35
CA LEU A 5 -32.18 -33.61 -52.80
C LEU A 5 -31.10 -33.48 -53.88
N ILE A 6 -29.87 -33.25 -53.49
CA ILE A 6 -28.58 -33.85 -53.85
C ILE A 6 -27.54 -32.82 -53.41
N GLY A 7 -26.59 -32.98 -52.56
CA GLY A 7 -25.71 -34.06 -52.24
C GLY A 7 -24.31 -33.68 -52.64
N ALA A 8 -23.41 -33.57 -51.74
CA ALA A 8 -22.00 -34.00 -51.87
C ALA A 8 -21.22 -33.53 -50.65
N GLY A 9 -20.59 -34.47 -50.01
CA GLY A 9 -19.79 -34.29 -48.85
C GLY A 9 -18.54 -33.46 -49.07
N SER A 10 -18.19 -32.72 -48.07
CA SER A 10 -16.80 -32.47 -47.74
C SER A 10 -16.68 -32.69 -46.23
N THR A 11 -15.85 -33.64 -45.92
CA THR A 11 -15.29 -33.90 -44.59
C THR A 11 -14.74 -32.57 -44.03
N LEU A 12 -15.56 -31.89 -43.23
CA LEU A 12 -15.08 -30.85 -42.36
C LEU A 12 -14.33 -31.55 -41.21
N ASP A 13 -13.04 -31.37 -41.30
CA ASP A 13 -12.03 -31.59 -40.30
C ASP A 13 -12.59 -31.27 -38.90
N GLN A 14 -12.72 -32.32 -38.07
CA GLN A 14 -13.00 -32.16 -36.63
C GLN A 14 -11.72 -31.65 -35.98
N ARG A 15 -11.38 -30.38 -36.26
CA ARG A 15 -10.43 -29.66 -35.41
C ARG A 15 -11.17 -29.27 -34.15
N GLU A 16 -10.77 -30.00 -33.12
CA GLU A 16 -10.90 -29.67 -31.69
C GLU A 16 -11.62 -28.36 -31.41
N VAL A 17 -12.94 -28.44 -31.20
CA VAL A 17 -13.63 -27.46 -30.36
C VAL A 17 -13.05 -27.70 -28.96
N SER A 18 -11.97 -27.04 -28.64
CA SER A 18 -11.46 -26.95 -27.28
C SER A 18 -12.61 -26.46 -26.44
N ALA A 19 -13.20 -27.35 -25.65
CA ALA A 19 -14.30 -27.01 -24.76
C ALA A 19 -13.82 -25.83 -23.92
N MET A 20 -14.47 -24.67 -24.06
CA MET A 20 -14.19 -23.53 -23.19
C MET A 20 -14.27 -24.04 -21.75
N PRO A 21 -13.25 -23.81 -20.93
CA PRO A 21 -13.27 -24.26 -19.55
C PRO A 21 -14.51 -23.69 -18.87
N VAL A 22 -15.35 -24.59 -18.34
CA VAL A 22 -16.59 -24.22 -17.66
C VAL A 22 -16.19 -23.58 -16.32
N TRP A 23 -16.48 -22.32 -16.18
CA TRP A 23 -16.33 -21.61 -14.91
C TRP A 23 -17.67 -21.60 -14.15
N ARG A 24 -17.59 -21.56 -12.82
CA ARG A 24 -18.76 -21.45 -11.93
C ARG A 24 -18.57 -20.31 -10.93
N LEU A 25 -19.69 -19.76 -10.44
CA LEU A 25 -19.69 -18.76 -9.37
C LEU A 25 -20.00 -19.43 -8.03
N ARG A 26 -19.35 -18.97 -6.99
CA ARG A 26 -19.66 -19.34 -5.60
C ARG A 26 -19.32 -18.22 -4.64
N ASP A 27 -19.67 -18.40 -3.37
CA ASP A 27 -19.26 -17.52 -2.29
C ASP A 27 -17.74 -17.56 -2.11
N TYR A 28 -17.17 -16.45 -1.71
CA TYR A 28 -15.81 -16.39 -1.22
C TYR A 28 -15.68 -17.14 0.11
N HIS A 29 -14.58 -17.85 0.30
CA HIS A 29 -14.21 -18.50 1.55
C HIS A 29 -12.78 -18.07 1.95
N ASP A 30 -12.46 -18.13 3.24
CA ASP A 30 -11.13 -17.73 3.74
C ASP A 30 -9.97 -18.50 3.09
N GLU A 31 -10.22 -19.71 2.62
CA GLU A 31 -9.25 -20.54 1.90
C GLU A 31 -8.89 -19.97 0.52
N ASP A 32 -9.69 -19.06 -0.01
CA ASP A 32 -9.45 -18.40 -1.30
C ASP A 32 -8.49 -17.22 -1.21
N LEU A 33 -8.08 -16.80 -0.01
CA LEU A 33 -7.34 -15.57 0.22
C LEU A 33 -6.10 -15.41 -0.69
N ASP A 34 -5.25 -16.43 -0.74
CA ASP A 34 -4.01 -16.36 -1.53
C ASP A 34 -4.30 -16.26 -3.03
N GLN A 35 -5.31 -16.99 -3.51
CA GLN A 35 -5.72 -16.95 -4.90
C GLN A 35 -6.40 -15.62 -5.25
N ALA A 36 -7.22 -15.08 -4.34
CA ALA A 36 -7.88 -13.78 -4.48
C ALA A 36 -6.85 -12.63 -4.58
N ILE A 37 -5.80 -12.64 -3.75
CA ILE A 37 -4.68 -11.70 -3.86
C ILE A 37 -3.98 -11.86 -5.21
N GLY A 38 -3.74 -13.09 -5.67
CA GLY A 38 -3.17 -13.37 -6.98
C GLY A 38 -4.03 -12.84 -8.14
N VAL A 39 -5.36 -12.92 -8.05
CA VAL A 39 -6.28 -12.31 -9.03
C VAL A 39 -6.24 -10.79 -8.98
N TRP A 40 -6.17 -10.22 -7.78
CA TRP A 40 -5.97 -8.77 -7.59
C TRP A 40 -4.71 -8.29 -8.31
N ASP A 41 -3.56 -8.91 -8.05
CA ASP A 41 -2.28 -8.54 -8.67
C ASP A 41 -2.32 -8.67 -10.19
N GLN A 42 -2.87 -9.78 -10.71
CA GLN A 42 -3.03 -10.00 -12.15
C GLN A 42 -4.00 -9.02 -12.82
N SER A 43 -4.94 -8.48 -12.07
CA SER A 43 -5.91 -7.49 -12.58
C SER A 43 -5.27 -6.14 -12.84
N ARG A 44 -4.13 -5.86 -12.23
CA ARG A 44 -3.35 -4.62 -12.37
C ARG A 44 -2.30 -4.81 -13.47
N GLY A 45 -2.32 -3.96 -14.47
CA GLY A 45 -1.28 -3.94 -15.52
C GLY A 45 -0.14 -2.97 -15.16
N PRO A 46 1.01 -3.08 -15.81
CA PRO A 46 2.05 -2.06 -15.69
C PRO A 46 1.50 -0.67 -16.03
N GLY A 47 1.66 0.29 -15.13
CA GLY A 47 1.15 1.66 -15.30
C GLY A 47 -0.35 1.83 -15.00
N SER A 48 -1.02 0.85 -14.40
CA SER A 48 -2.38 1.04 -13.87
C SER A 48 -2.35 2.07 -12.74
N ALA A 49 -3.37 2.94 -12.72
CA ALA A 49 -3.57 3.85 -11.58
C ALA A 49 -3.79 3.04 -10.29
N GLU A 50 -3.40 3.65 -9.19
CA GLU A 50 -3.60 3.07 -7.86
C GLU A 50 -5.09 2.83 -7.60
N PRO A 51 -5.48 1.65 -7.05
CA PRO A 51 -6.86 1.37 -6.75
C PRO A 51 -7.35 2.26 -5.60
N VAL A 52 -8.62 2.66 -5.66
CA VAL A 52 -9.23 3.50 -4.62
C VAL A 52 -9.31 2.77 -3.27
N PHE A 53 -9.49 1.46 -3.29
CA PHE A 53 -9.54 0.62 -2.10
C PHE A 53 -8.30 -0.28 -2.07
N SER A 54 -7.62 -0.36 -0.94
CA SER A 54 -6.46 -1.23 -0.75
C SER A 54 -6.86 -2.71 -0.75
N VAL A 55 -5.91 -3.59 -1.05
CA VAL A 55 -6.14 -5.05 -0.97
C VAL A 55 -6.55 -5.47 0.44
N ALA A 56 -6.01 -4.83 1.47
CA ALA A 56 -6.33 -5.11 2.86
C ALA A 56 -7.81 -4.80 3.18
N GLU A 57 -8.32 -3.64 2.74
CA GLU A 57 -9.72 -3.26 2.91
C GLU A 57 -10.66 -4.22 2.19
N VAL A 58 -10.34 -4.58 0.95
CA VAL A 58 -11.15 -5.51 0.15
C VAL A 58 -11.21 -6.90 0.80
N MET A 59 -10.05 -7.42 1.25
CA MET A 59 -10.02 -8.74 1.90
C MET A 59 -10.69 -8.70 3.28
N ALA A 60 -10.53 -7.62 4.04
CA ALA A 60 -11.25 -7.44 5.31
C ALA A 60 -12.77 -7.45 5.11
N ALA A 61 -13.29 -6.75 4.10
CA ALA A 61 -14.71 -6.76 3.75
C ALA A 61 -15.17 -8.19 3.38
N ALA A 62 -14.45 -8.89 2.52
CA ALA A 62 -14.79 -10.25 2.10
C ALA A 62 -14.85 -11.23 3.29
N ARG A 63 -13.96 -11.09 4.27
CA ARG A 63 -13.90 -11.92 5.48
C ARG A 63 -14.91 -11.54 6.57
N SER A 64 -15.39 -10.31 6.58
CA SER A 64 -16.40 -9.84 7.54
C SER A 64 -17.83 -10.25 7.20
N GLY A 65 -18.05 -11.03 6.13
CA GLY A 65 -19.37 -11.49 5.70
C GLY A 65 -20.08 -10.52 4.75
N GLU A 66 -19.40 -9.50 4.25
CA GLU A 66 -19.90 -8.65 3.19
C GLU A 66 -20.03 -9.45 1.87
N PRO A 67 -20.93 -9.06 0.95
CA PRO A 67 -21.13 -9.78 -0.29
C PRO A 67 -19.84 -9.90 -1.12
N ALA A 68 -19.33 -11.12 -1.22
CA ALA A 68 -18.15 -11.47 -1.98
C ALA A 68 -18.40 -12.73 -2.82
N VAL A 69 -18.05 -12.66 -4.10
CA VAL A 69 -18.27 -13.73 -5.08
C VAL A 69 -16.98 -14.02 -5.82
N VAL A 70 -16.67 -15.29 -6.00
CA VAL A 70 -15.56 -15.75 -6.81
C VAL A 70 -16.04 -16.52 -8.03
N ALA A 71 -15.31 -16.38 -9.12
CA ALA A 71 -15.42 -17.24 -10.29
C ALA A 71 -14.25 -18.22 -10.26
N GLU A 72 -14.56 -19.52 -10.39
CA GLU A 72 -13.53 -20.56 -10.38
C GLU A 72 -13.59 -21.45 -11.64
N VAL A 73 -12.45 -21.99 -12.02
CA VAL A 73 -12.30 -23.02 -13.05
C VAL A 73 -11.50 -24.17 -12.46
N GLY A 74 -12.15 -25.33 -12.29
CA GLY A 74 -11.57 -26.39 -11.47
C GLY A 74 -11.40 -25.91 -10.05
N ASP A 75 -10.17 -25.89 -9.55
CA ASP A 75 -9.82 -25.41 -8.21
C ASP A 75 -9.11 -24.03 -8.24
N GLU A 76 -9.08 -23.36 -9.40
CA GLU A 76 -8.43 -22.04 -9.57
C GLU A 76 -9.47 -20.92 -9.50
N VAL A 77 -9.26 -19.94 -8.62
CA VAL A 77 -10.03 -18.69 -8.60
C VAL A 77 -9.51 -17.78 -9.72
N VAL A 78 -10.38 -17.48 -10.68
CA VAL A 78 -10.06 -16.74 -11.90
C VAL A 78 -10.63 -15.34 -11.92
N GLY A 79 -11.50 -15.01 -10.98
CA GLY A 79 -12.09 -13.68 -10.83
C GLY A 79 -12.78 -13.53 -9.49
N MET A 80 -12.95 -12.29 -9.05
CA MET A 80 -13.57 -11.94 -7.78
C MET A 80 -14.32 -10.63 -7.88
N ALA A 81 -15.45 -10.53 -7.18
CA ALA A 81 -16.17 -9.28 -6.95
C ALA A 81 -16.53 -9.17 -5.47
N VAL A 82 -16.27 -8.00 -4.88
CA VAL A 82 -16.54 -7.70 -3.47
C VAL A 82 -17.28 -6.38 -3.37
N ALA A 83 -18.25 -6.31 -2.48
CA ALA A 83 -18.93 -5.07 -2.14
C ALA A 83 -18.99 -4.90 -0.63
N GLN A 84 -19.11 -3.67 -0.20
CA GLN A 84 -19.40 -3.29 1.18
C GLN A 84 -20.77 -2.64 1.27
N THR A 85 -21.57 -3.04 2.25
CA THR A 85 -22.93 -2.56 2.44
C THR A 85 -23.01 -1.47 3.51
N GLN A 86 -23.82 -0.45 3.23
CA GLN A 86 -24.12 0.62 4.18
C GLN A 86 -25.62 0.96 4.10
N GLY A 87 -26.43 0.26 4.84
CA GLY A 87 -27.89 0.38 4.77
C GLY A 87 -28.41 0.03 3.36
N GLU A 88 -29.15 0.95 2.72
CA GLU A 88 -29.67 0.74 1.36
C GLU A 88 -28.64 1.04 0.24
N ARG A 89 -27.40 1.38 0.59
CA ARG A 89 -26.29 1.64 -0.35
C ARG A 89 -25.24 0.56 -0.24
N ALA A 90 -24.60 0.23 -1.35
CA ALA A 90 -23.38 -0.56 -1.38
C ALA A 90 -22.32 0.08 -2.26
N TRP A 91 -21.06 -0.14 -1.92
CA TRP A 91 -19.90 0.19 -2.72
C TRP A 91 -19.26 -1.08 -3.25
N ILE A 92 -19.06 -1.16 -4.56
CA ILE A 92 -18.22 -2.21 -5.15
C ILE A 92 -16.78 -1.81 -4.86
N LEU A 93 -16.11 -2.61 -4.03
CA LEU A 93 -14.71 -2.41 -3.66
C LEU A 93 -13.76 -3.03 -4.68
N LEU A 94 -14.19 -4.17 -5.26
CA LEU A 94 -13.39 -4.93 -6.22
C LEU A 94 -14.28 -5.55 -7.29
N LEU A 95 -13.80 -5.48 -8.53
CA LEU A 95 -14.19 -6.34 -9.64
C LEU A 95 -12.92 -6.69 -10.41
N ALA A 96 -12.34 -7.83 -10.13
CA ALA A 96 -11.07 -8.27 -10.68
C ALA A 96 -11.20 -9.59 -11.43
N ILE A 97 -10.45 -9.72 -12.53
CA ILE A 97 -10.39 -10.94 -13.33
C ILE A 97 -8.93 -11.18 -13.71
N GLY A 98 -8.46 -12.39 -13.51
CA GLY A 98 -7.14 -12.82 -13.90
C GLY A 98 -6.87 -12.52 -15.38
N SER A 99 -5.67 -12.08 -15.71
CA SER A 99 -5.31 -11.56 -17.03
C SER A 99 -5.64 -12.52 -18.17
N ARG A 100 -5.47 -13.83 -17.97
CA ARG A 100 -5.77 -14.89 -18.95
C ARG A 100 -7.26 -15.13 -19.19
N TRP A 101 -8.11 -14.62 -18.29
CA TRP A 101 -9.55 -14.88 -18.26
C TRP A 101 -10.41 -13.68 -18.69
N ARG A 102 -9.76 -12.57 -19.06
CA ARG A 102 -10.45 -11.37 -19.55
C ARG A 102 -11.17 -11.60 -20.86
N ASN A 103 -12.14 -10.76 -21.15
CA ASN A 103 -12.93 -10.77 -22.39
C ASN A 103 -13.73 -12.06 -22.63
N ARG A 104 -14.04 -12.83 -21.56
CA ARG A 104 -14.82 -14.06 -21.61
C ARG A 104 -16.19 -13.95 -20.95
N GLY A 105 -16.63 -12.74 -20.62
CA GLY A 105 -17.92 -12.48 -19.98
C GLY A 105 -17.94 -12.71 -18.46
N ILE A 106 -16.87 -13.21 -17.86
CA ILE A 106 -16.79 -13.52 -16.41
C ILE A 106 -17.13 -12.30 -15.55
N GLY A 107 -16.61 -11.12 -15.91
CA GLY A 107 -16.85 -9.88 -15.15
C GLY A 107 -18.31 -9.48 -15.07
N SER A 108 -19.04 -9.57 -16.20
CA SER A 108 -20.47 -9.23 -16.22
C SER A 108 -21.31 -10.20 -15.39
N VAL A 109 -20.91 -11.47 -15.34
CA VAL A 109 -21.65 -12.48 -14.57
C VAL A 109 -21.31 -12.41 -13.07
N LEU A 110 -20.04 -12.14 -12.70
CA LEU A 110 -19.66 -11.80 -11.34
C LEU A 110 -20.44 -10.59 -10.82
N LEU A 111 -20.51 -9.54 -11.63
CA LEU A 111 -21.25 -8.32 -11.28
C LEU A 111 -22.73 -8.59 -11.11
N ALA A 112 -23.36 -9.33 -12.04
CA ALA A 112 -24.78 -9.70 -11.96
C ALA A 112 -25.11 -10.54 -10.72
N ASP A 113 -24.23 -11.47 -10.34
CA ASP A 113 -24.41 -12.28 -9.13
C ASP A 113 -24.27 -11.42 -7.87
N LEU A 114 -23.24 -10.57 -7.80
CA LEU A 114 -23.03 -9.63 -6.70
C LEU A 114 -24.26 -8.69 -6.55
N GLU A 115 -24.75 -8.12 -7.64
CA GLU A 115 -25.94 -7.28 -7.63
C GLU A 115 -27.19 -8.00 -7.14
N ARG A 116 -27.37 -9.26 -7.54
CA ARG A 116 -28.48 -10.08 -7.08
C ARG A 116 -28.45 -10.24 -5.56
N ARG A 117 -27.27 -10.51 -4.99
CA ARG A 117 -27.05 -10.64 -3.53
C ARG A 117 -27.34 -9.33 -2.82
N LEU A 118 -26.79 -8.22 -3.33
CA LEU A 118 -27.01 -6.89 -2.78
C LEU A 118 -28.50 -6.50 -2.78
N ARG A 119 -29.23 -6.78 -3.86
CA ARG A 119 -30.69 -6.55 -3.93
C ARG A 119 -31.43 -7.40 -2.90
N SER A 120 -31.03 -8.66 -2.72
CA SER A 120 -31.64 -9.55 -1.71
C SER A 120 -31.36 -9.07 -0.28
N ALA A 121 -30.26 -8.36 -0.04
CA ALA A 121 -29.94 -7.70 1.21
C ALA A 121 -30.62 -6.34 1.41
N GLY A 122 -31.50 -5.91 0.49
CA GLY A 122 -32.24 -4.65 0.57
C GLY A 122 -31.49 -3.43 0.02
N VAL A 123 -30.36 -3.63 -0.64
CA VAL A 123 -29.61 -2.54 -1.26
C VAL A 123 -30.38 -2.01 -2.49
N ARG A 124 -30.54 -0.69 -2.53
CA ARG A 124 -31.22 0.02 -3.63
C ARG A 124 -30.27 0.85 -4.49
N ARG A 125 -29.09 1.18 -3.95
CA ARG A 125 -28.11 1.99 -4.63
C ARG A 125 -26.74 1.31 -4.59
N ILE A 126 -26.24 0.89 -5.75
CA ILE A 126 -24.94 0.29 -5.90
C ILE A 126 -24.03 1.31 -6.57
N CYS A 127 -22.87 1.58 -5.97
CA CYS A 127 -21.89 2.57 -6.41
C CYS A 127 -20.54 1.87 -6.65
N ALA A 128 -19.76 2.43 -7.56
CA ALA A 128 -18.37 2.05 -7.77
C ALA A 128 -17.54 3.32 -7.97
N VAL A 129 -16.31 3.33 -7.50
CA VAL A 129 -15.30 4.35 -7.79
C VAL A 129 -14.13 3.64 -8.47
N LEU A 130 -13.75 4.11 -9.63
CA LEU A 130 -12.68 3.54 -10.43
C LEU A 130 -11.76 4.66 -10.91
N PRO A 131 -10.45 4.42 -10.98
CA PRO A 131 -9.55 5.31 -11.69
C PRO A 131 -9.99 5.50 -13.15
N ASP A 132 -9.71 6.65 -13.71
CA ASP A 132 -10.03 6.89 -15.13
C ASP A 132 -9.25 5.92 -16.04
N GLY A 133 -9.93 5.35 -17.03
CA GLY A 133 -9.35 4.34 -17.90
C GLY A 133 -9.25 2.92 -17.30
N ALA A 134 -9.79 2.67 -16.11
CA ALA A 134 -9.80 1.33 -15.52
C ALA A 134 -10.54 0.30 -16.38
N THR A 135 -9.98 -0.89 -16.51
CA THR A 135 -10.52 -1.98 -17.36
C THR A 135 -11.93 -2.46 -16.95
N GLY A 136 -12.32 -2.22 -15.69
CA GLY A 136 -13.67 -2.58 -15.17
C GLY A 136 -14.79 -1.63 -15.60
N ALA A 137 -14.49 -0.43 -16.09
CA ALA A 137 -15.47 0.59 -16.41
C ALA A 137 -16.49 0.10 -17.44
N SER A 138 -16.06 -0.55 -18.51
CA SER A 138 -16.92 -1.09 -19.55
C SER A 138 -17.89 -2.18 -19.05
N ALA A 139 -17.48 -2.98 -18.07
CA ALA A 139 -18.35 -3.99 -17.48
C ALA A 139 -19.51 -3.35 -16.68
N LEU A 140 -19.23 -2.29 -15.94
CA LEU A 140 -20.23 -1.50 -15.22
C LEU A 140 -21.20 -0.81 -16.18
N GLU A 141 -20.70 -0.14 -17.21
CA GLU A 141 -21.52 0.54 -18.21
C GLU A 141 -22.45 -0.45 -18.95
N ASN A 142 -21.93 -1.61 -19.35
CA ASN A 142 -22.71 -2.67 -19.99
C ASN A 142 -23.76 -3.29 -19.04
N SER A 143 -23.55 -3.20 -17.73
CA SER A 143 -24.51 -3.65 -16.70
C SER A 143 -25.50 -2.56 -16.29
N GLY A 144 -25.51 -1.40 -16.97
CA GLY A 144 -26.49 -0.34 -16.76
C GLY A 144 -26.10 0.70 -15.70
N TYR A 145 -24.85 0.72 -15.26
CA TYR A 145 -24.37 1.79 -14.38
C TYR A 145 -24.22 3.09 -15.16
N THR A 146 -24.58 4.17 -14.52
CA THR A 146 -24.45 5.52 -15.10
C THR A 146 -23.15 6.16 -14.63
N ARG A 147 -22.24 6.44 -15.55
CA ARG A 147 -21.00 7.20 -15.28
C ARG A 147 -21.33 8.63 -14.85
N ARG A 148 -20.59 9.15 -13.89
CA ARG A 148 -20.69 10.50 -13.33
C ARG A 148 -19.36 11.24 -13.48
N ASP A 149 -19.16 11.96 -14.60
CA ASP A 149 -17.88 12.59 -14.96
C ASP A 149 -17.52 13.86 -14.18
N LYS A 150 -18.43 14.34 -13.28
CA LYS A 150 -18.21 15.57 -12.50
C LYS A 150 -18.00 15.31 -11.02
N LEU A 151 -17.60 14.11 -10.64
CA LEU A 151 -17.23 13.78 -9.27
C LEU A 151 -15.72 13.91 -9.11
N VAL A 152 -15.31 14.51 -8.01
CA VAL A 152 -13.92 14.57 -7.57
C VAL A 152 -13.84 13.76 -6.29
N TYR A 153 -12.90 12.84 -6.23
CA TYR A 153 -12.58 12.07 -5.05
C TYR A 153 -11.51 12.80 -4.26
N TYR A 154 -11.72 12.94 -2.95
CA TYR A 154 -10.75 13.47 -2.02
C TYR A 154 -10.48 12.42 -0.98
N GLU A 155 -9.24 12.19 -0.67
CA GLU A 155 -8.76 11.26 0.33
C GLU A 155 -7.78 11.96 1.26
N LEU A 156 -7.88 11.67 2.54
CA LEU A 156 -6.89 12.01 3.54
C LEU A 156 -6.48 10.69 4.19
N LEU A 157 -5.24 10.29 3.98
CA LEU A 157 -4.67 9.13 4.62
C LEU A 157 -4.01 9.56 5.94
N GLU A 158 -4.50 9.01 7.04
CA GLU A 158 -3.84 9.14 8.33
C GLU A 158 -2.94 7.92 8.52
N HIS A 159 -1.64 8.16 8.53
CA HIS A 159 -0.64 7.09 8.63
C HIS A 159 -0.50 6.51 10.05
N LEU A 160 -1.00 7.22 11.06
CA LEU A 160 -0.88 6.83 12.46
C LEU A 160 -2.23 6.48 13.05
N GLY A 161 -2.29 5.35 13.76
CA GLY A 161 -3.40 5.05 14.65
C GLY A 161 -3.46 6.00 15.86
N PRO A 162 -4.59 6.08 16.59
CA PRO A 162 -4.75 7.01 17.72
C PRO A 162 -3.68 6.84 18.80
N ASP A 163 -3.27 5.59 19.09
CA ASP A 163 -2.25 5.30 20.09
C ASP A 163 -0.86 5.75 19.63
N GLN A 164 -0.52 5.52 18.36
CA GLN A 164 0.72 5.99 17.75
C GLN A 164 0.78 7.52 17.63
N ALA A 165 -0.35 8.17 17.36
CA ALA A 165 -0.42 9.63 17.34
C ALA A 165 -0.16 10.23 18.72
N ASN A 166 -0.73 9.65 19.79
CA ASN A 166 -0.45 10.05 21.17
C ASN A 166 1.02 9.85 21.54
N LEU A 167 1.58 8.69 21.20
CA LEU A 167 2.99 8.40 21.45
C LEU A 167 3.92 9.37 20.70
N LEU A 168 3.60 9.70 19.45
CA LEU A 168 4.34 10.67 18.66
C LEU A 168 4.36 12.04 19.34
N ASP A 169 3.22 12.51 19.85
CA ASP A 169 3.12 13.78 20.59
C ASP A 169 3.93 13.74 21.89
N GLU A 170 3.91 12.63 22.64
CA GLU A 170 4.70 12.44 23.88
C GLU A 170 6.21 12.49 23.58
N LEU A 171 6.64 11.95 22.45
CA LEU A 171 8.03 12.00 21.99
C LEU A 171 8.42 13.35 21.36
N GLY A 172 7.49 14.31 21.30
CA GLY A 172 7.70 15.61 20.67
C GLY A 172 7.88 15.53 19.17
N GLY A 173 7.34 14.48 18.57
CA GLY A 173 7.35 14.27 17.13
C GLY A 173 6.17 14.99 16.44
N GLN A 174 6.16 14.96 15.12
CA GLN A 174 5.13 15.59 14.32
C GLN A 174 5.01 14.98 12.93
N MET A 175 3.81 15.01 12.36
CA MET A 175 3.62 14.83 10.94
C MET A 175 3.95 16.13 10.21
N LEU A 176 4.76 16.04 9.17
CA LEU A 176 5.17 17.22 8.41
C LEU A 176 4.25 17.42 7.19
N PRO A 177 3.98 18.68 6.79
CA PRO A 177 3.17 18.95 5.61
C PRO A 177 3.85 18.39 4.35
N PRO A 178 3.09 17.96 3.33
CA PRO A 178 3.65 17.54 2.06
C PRO A 178 4.31 18.74 1.33
N GLY A 179 5.30 18.45 0.47
CA GLY A 179 5.93 19.47 -0.39
C GLY A 179 7.23 20.06 0.14
N LEU A 180 7.64 19.80 1.39
CA LEU A 180 8.91 20.32 1.92
C LEU A 180 10.14 19.88 1.10
N TRP A 181 10.05 18.76 0.39
CA TRP A 181 11.08 18.29 -0.52
C TRP A 181 11.25 19.20 -1.73
N ASP A 182 10.16 19.67 -2.28
CA ASP A 182 10.15 20.54 -3.45
C ASP A 182 10.54 22.00 -3.07
N ASP A 183 10.16 22.42 -1.86
CA ASP A 183 10.49 23.73 -1.30
C ASP A 183 11.97 23.86 -0.92
N LEU A 184 12.68 22.74 -0.75
CA LEU A 184 14.11 22.75 -0.40
C LEU A 184 14.94 23.21 -1.59
N ALA A 185 15.45 24.43 -1.54
CA ALA A 185 16.27 25.01 -2.59
C ALA A 185 17.71 24.47 -2.60
N GLY A 186 18.24 24.18 -3.78
CA GLY A 186 19.59 23.65 -3.96
C GLY A 186 19.75 22.19 -3.59
N MET A 187 20.99 21.74 -3.42
CA MET A 187 21.35 20.36 -3.05
C MET A 187 20.82 19.30 -4.06
N GLU A 188 20.83 19.65 -5.34
CA GLU A 188 20.25 18.78 -6.41
C GLU A 188 20.96 17.42 -6.49
N ILE A 189 22.26 17.38 -6.26
CA ILE A 189 23.05 16.15 -6.28
C ILE A 189 22.70 15.29 -5.07
N GLU A 190 22.63 15.90 -3.90
CA GLU A 190 22.26 15.25 -2.64
C GLU A 190 20.82 14.73 -2.71
N LYS A 191 19.90 15.54 -3.21
CA LYS A 191 18.50 15.12 -3.45
C LYS A 191 18.44 13.88 -4.34
N GLN A 192 19.13 13.86 -5.48
CA GLN A 192 19.13 12.71 -6.38
C GLN A 192 19.71 11.45 -5.74
N VAL A 193 20.75 11.59 -4.91
CA VAL A 193 21.34 10.45 -4.20
C VAL A 193 20.37 9.90 -3.17
N ILE A 194 19.74 10.77 -2.38
CA ILE A 194 18.78 10.40 -1.33
C ILE A 194 17.52 9.79 -1.96
N GLU A 195 16.97 10.41 -3.02
CA GLU A 195 15.80 9.88 -3.72
C GLU A 195 16.04 8.42 -4.14
N ARG A 196 17.12 8.15 -4.87
CA ARG A 196 17.40 6.82 -5.41
C ARG A 196 17.78 5.77 -4.37
N ARG A 197 18.49 6.16 -3.29
CA ARG A 197 19.07 5.21 -2.35
C ARG A 197 18.25 5.02 -1.08
N ILE A 198 17.39 5.97 -0.76
CA ILE A 198 16.63 6.00 0.49
C ILE A 198 15.14 6.10 0.21
N VAL A 199 14.69 7.20 -0.41
CA VAL A 199 13.26 7.47 -0.59
C VAL A 199 12.60 6.42 -1.47
N ASP A 200 13.09 6.21 -2.70
CA ASP A 200 12.50 5.22 -3.61
C ASP A 200 12.45 3.80 -3.02
N PRO A 201 13.55 3.26 -2.41
CA PRO A 201 13.51 1.93 -1.83
C PRO A 201 12.63 1.81 -0.58
N LEU A 202 12.48 2.87 0.22
CA LEU A 202 11.61 2.89 1.40
C LEU A 202 10.14 3.08 1.02
N ALA A 203 9.85 3.89 0.02
CA ALA A 203 8.50 4.08 -0.50
C ALA A 203 7.96 2.87 -1.26
N HIS A 204 8.86 2.02 -1.81
CA HIS A 204 8.50 0.85 -2.63
C HIS A 204 9.28 -0.39 -2.19
N PRO A 205 9.08 -0.91 -0.97
CA PRO A 205 9.88 -1.99 -0.40
C PRO A 205 9.77 -3.29 -1.22
N GLU A 206 8.61 -3.59 -1.78
CA GLU A 206 8.40 -4.77 -2.64
C GLU A 206 9.21 -4.72 -3.95
N VAL A 207 9.43 -3.52 -4.48
CA VAL A 207 10.28 -3.32 -5.67
C VAL A 207 11.74 -3.41 -5.29
N ALA A 208 12.13 -2.77 -4.18
CA ALA A 208 13.49 -2.80 -3.66
C ALA A 208 13.95 -4.25 -3.38
N ASP A 209 13.13 -5.05 -2.72
CA ASP A 209 13.41 -6.45 -2.41
C ASP A 209 13.56 -7.31 -3.68
N ARG A 210 12.70 -7.09 -4.68
CA ARG A 210 12.79 -7.80 -5.98
C ARG A 210 14.13 -7.59 -6.68
N TYR A 211 14.71 -6.39 -6.54
CA TYR A 211 15.99 -6.05 -7.14
C TYR A 211 17.17 -6.17 -6.17
N GLY A 212 16.96 -6.68 -4.96
CA GLY A 212 17.98 -6.85 -3.94
C GLY A 212 18.55 -5.53 -3.42
N VAL A 213 17.80 -4.43 -3.54
CA VAL A 213 18.19 -3.10 -3.05
C VAL A 213 17.78 -3.00 -1.58
N ARG A 214 18.77 -2.74 -0.72
CA ARG A 214 18.52 -2.49 0.71
C ARG A 214 18.85 -1.03 1.03
N PRO A 215 17.86 -0.24 1.45
CA PRO A 215 18.13 1.13 1.88
C PRO A 215 18.99 1.13 3.13
N PRO A 216 19.88 2.12 3.30
CA PRO A 216 20.63 2.26 4.55
C PRO A 216 19.66 2.59 5.69
N LYS A 217 19.88 1.98 6.85
CA LYS A 217 19.08 2.24 8.06
C LYS A 217 19.47 3.53 8.78
N ALA A 218 20.64 4.05 8.51
CA ALA A 218 21.13 5.30 9.06
C ALA A 218 21.90 6.10 8.01
N VAL A 219 21.75 7.42 8.08
CA VAL A 219 22.42 8.39 7.20
C VAL A 219 23.05 9.47 8.06
N ILE A 220 24.28 9.84 7.75
CA ILE A 220 24.97 10.94 8.43
C ILE A 220 24.95 12.16 7.51
N LEU A 221 24.36 13.25 7.99
CA LEU A 221 24.40 14.56 7.36
C LEU A 221 25.49 15.39 8.03
N PHE A 222 26.52 15.77 7.31
CA PHE A 222 27.60 16.59 7.83
C PHE A 222 27.79 17.87 7.00
N GLY A 223 28.24 18.92 7.66
CA GLY A 223 28.45 20.23 7.04
C GLY A 223 28.41 21.36 8.09
N PRO A 224 28.83 22.58 7.72
CA PRO A 224 28.81 23.72 8.61
C PRO A 224 27.42 24.01 9.23
N PRO A 225 27.33 24.69 10.35
CA PRO A 225 26.07 25.19 10.88
C PRO A 225 25.34 26.04 9.83
N GLY A 226 24.00 25.95 9.80
CA GLY A 226 23.17 26.74 8.88
C GLY A 226 23.10 26.21 7.44
N THR A 227 23.69 25.05 7.12
CA THR A 227 23.61 24.45 5.77
C THR A 227 22.28 23.70 5.49
N GLY A 228 21.34 23.71 6.42
CA GLY A 228 20.01 23.15 6.22
C GLY A 228 19.90 21.64 6.50
N LYS A 229 20.81 21.04 7.29
CA LYS A 229 20.76 19.59 7.64
C LYS A 229 19.41 19.17 8.21
N THR A 230 18.90 19.90 9.20
CA THR A 230 17.59 19.64 9.82
C THR A 230 16.45 19.82 8.81
N SER A 231 16.50 20.87 7.97
CA SER A 231 15.53 21.09 6.91
C SER A 231 15.52 19.96 5.89
N PHE A 232 16.71 19.42 5.59
CA PHE A 232 16.85 18.28 4.68
C PHE A 232 16.27 16.99 5.26
N ALA A 233 16.50 16.71 6.55
CA ALA A 233 15.91 15.58 7.25
C ALA A 233 14.37 15.69 7.32
N LYS A 234 13.84 16.89 7.59
CA LYS A 234 12.40 17.16 7.55
C LYS A 234 11.83 16.97 6.14
N ALA A 235 12.54 17.39 5.12
CA ALA A 235 12.12 17.20 3.73
C ALA A 235 12.07 15.71 3.34
N ILE A 236 13.00 14.87 3.82
CA ILE A 236 12.96 13.41 3.63
C ILE A 236 11.69 12.83 4.28
N SER A 237 11.41 13.18 5.54
CA SER A 237 10.22 12.74 6.26
C SER A 237 8.94 13.17 5.52
N SER A 238 8.84 14.43 5.11
CA SER A 238 7.71 14.93 4.29
C SER A 238 7.55 14.16 2.96
N ARG A 239 8.65 13.80 2.31
CA ARG A 239 8.64 13.07 1.04
C ARG A 239 8.21 11.61 1.19
N LEU A 240 8.55 10.99 2.32
CA LEU A 240 8.12 9.63 2.68
C LEU A 240 6.69 9.59 3.26
N GLY A 241 6.17 10.72 3.76
CA GLY A 241 4.93 10.77 4.52
C GLY A 241 5.05 10.17 5.91
N TRP A 242 6.27 10.03 6.42
CA TRP A 242 6.54 9.42 7.72
C TRP A 242 6.60 10.46 8.84
N PRO A 243 6.27 10.09 10.11
CA PRO A 243 6.49 10.94 11.27
C PRO A 243 7.94 11.39 11.40
N PHE A 244 8.15 12.58 11.92
CA PHE A 244 9.46 13.15 12.22
C PHE A 244 9.63 13.36 13.71
N VAL A 245 10.69 12.78 14.28
CA VAL A 245 11.08 13.01 15.67
C VAL A 245 12.49 13.57 15.69
N GLU A 246 12.69 14.66 16.45
CA GLU A 246 13.98 15.30 16.65
C GLU A 246 14.47 15.02 18.07
N LEU A 247 15.59 14.32 18.18
CA LEU A 247 16.15 13.90 19.45
C LEU A 247 17.42 14.71 19.74
N PHE A 248 17.44 15.32 20.91
CA PHE A 248 18.60 16.06 21.41
C PHE A 248 19.22 15.30 22.59
N PRO A 249 20.46 14.78 22.46
CA PRO A 249 21.12 14.05 23.51
C PRO A 249 21.23 14.84 24.84
N SER A 250 21.50 16.15 24.75
CA SER A 250 21.56 17.05 25.88
C SER A 250 20.26 17.11 26.70
N ARG A 251 19.08 17.04 26.02
CA ARG A 251 17.78 16.99 26.70
C ARG A 251 17.54 15.65 27.37
N LEU A 252 17.89 14.56 26.73
CA LEU A 252 17.77 13.22 27.31
C LEU A 252 18.63 13.05 28.56
N ALA A 253 19.84 13.63 28.55
CA ALA A 253 20.71 13.63 29.72
C ALA A 253 20.14 14.40 30.92
N ALA A 254 19.34 15.44 30.67
CA ALA A 254 18.72 16.26 31.71
C ALA A 254 17.48 15.63 32.36
N THR A 255 16.74 14.80 31.65
CA THR A 255 15.47 14.23 32.10
C THR A 255 15.59 12.83 32.70
N GLY A 256 16.63 12.08 32.34
CA GLY A 256 16.79 10.68 32.72
C GLY A 256 17.43 10.46 34.10
N THR A 257 16.81 9.65 34.96
CA THR A 257 17.36 9.26 36.26
C THR A 257 18.46 8.20 36.20
N GLY A 258 18.58 7.49 35.05
CA GLY A 258 19.52 6.38 34.82
C GLY A 258 20.76 6.76 33.98
N GLY A 259 20.93 8.03 33.65
CA GLY A 259 21.98 8.51 32.75
C GLY A 259 21.62 8.38 31.27
N LEU A 260 22.41 9.08 30.41
CA LEU A 260 22.10 9.22 28.98
C LEU A 260 21.92 7.88 28.23
N ALA A 261 22.73 6.87 28.56
CA ALA A 261 22.62 5.54 27.91
C ALA A 261 21.28 4.83 28.21
N ALA A 262 20.76 5.00 29.43
CA ALA A 262 19.45 4.44 29.80
C ALA A 262 18.32 5.20 29.13
N SER A 263 18.39 6.54 29.10
CA SER A 263 17.40 7.39 28.45
C SER A 263 17.36 7.17 26.93
N LEU A 264 18.49 6.95 26.28
CA LEU A 264 18.55 6.57 24.87
C LEU A 264 17.83 5.23 24.62
N ARG A 265 18.08 4.23 25.47
CA ARG A 265 17.43 2.91 25.32
C ARG A 265 15.93 3.02 25.47
N GLU A 266 15.44 3.75 26.45
CA GLU A 266 14.02 4.00 26.69
C GLU A 266 13.38 4.72 25.48
N ALA A 267 13.97 5.84 25.05
CA ALA A 267 13.49 6.57 23.88
C ALA A 267 13.44 5.73 22.60
N PHE A 268 14.46 4.89 22.35
CA PHE A 268 14.44 4.00 21.19
C PHE A 268 13.45 2.86 21.33
N ALA A 269 13.13 2.40 22.54
CA ALA A 269 12.07 1.42 22.76
C ALA A 269 10.69 2.00 22.42
N ASP A 270 10.44 3.23 22.86
CA ASP A 270 9.18 3.93 22.55
C ASP A 270 9.09 4.25 21.05
N LEU A 271 10.19 4.69 20.43
CA LEU A 271 10.24 4.95 18.98
C LEU A 271 10.02 3.69 18.13
N ALA A 272 10.40 2.51 18.63
CA ALA A 272 10.19 1.24 17.93
C ALA A 272 8.73 0.79 17.87
N GLU A 273 7.83 1.42 18.63
CA GLU A 273 6.38 1.21 18.52
C GLU A 273 5.75 1.96 17.34
N LEU A 274 6.51 2.88 16.74
CA LEU A 274 6.16 3.55 15.49
C LEU A 274 6.78 2.75 14.33
N ASP A 275 5.97 2.14 13.48
CA ASP A 275 6.44 1.24 12.41
C ASP A 275 7.32 1.96 11.38
N GLU A 276 6.96 3.17 11.01
CA GLU A 276 7.64 4.01 10.03
C GLU A 276 7.92 5.38 10.63
N LEU A 277 9.18 5.80 10.64
CA LEU A 277 9.61 7.00 11.35
C LEU A 277 10.93 7.51 10.78
N VAL A 278 11.08 8.82 10.70
CA VAL A 278 12.37 9.50 10.51
C VAL A 278 12.83 10.09 11.84
N LEU A 279 13.80 9.44 12.46
CA LEU A 279 14.47 9.95 13.65
C LEU A 279 15.67 10.83 13.24
N PHE A 280 15.67 12.08 13.62
CA PHE A 280 16.80 12.99 13.47
C PHE A 280 17.48 13.22 14.81
N ILE A 281 18.75 12.83 14.91
CA ILE A 281 19.56 13.07 16.11
C ILE A 281 20.45 14.26 15.78
N ASP A 282 20.17 15.41 16.39
CA ASP A 282 21.03 16.59 16.27
C ASP A 282 22.19 16.52 17.28
N GLU A 283 23.29 17.16 16.96
CA GLU A 283 24.49 17.19 17.82
C GLU A 283 25.00 15.79 18.21
N VAL A 284 24.94 14.85 17.23
CA VAL A 284 25.34 13.45 17.45
C VAL A 284 26.77 13.31 17.98
N GLU A 285 27.63 14.30 17.74
CA GLU A 285 28.99 14.41 18.30
C GLU A 285 29.03 14.43 19.83
N GLU A 286 27.97 14.87 20.51
CA GLU A 286 27.88 14.83 21.97
C GLU A 286 27.86 13.40 22.51
N ILE A 287 27.37 12.45 21.72
CA ILE A 287 27.24 11.04 22.11
C ILE A 287 28.19 10.11 21.33
N ALA A 288 28.72 10.56 20.20
CA ALA A 288 29.62 9.79 19.34
C ALA A 288 31.08 10.17 19.57
N THR A 289 31.54 10.00 20.79
CA THR A 289 32.93 10.36 21.16
C THR A 289 33.95 9.34 20.59
N ALA A 290 35.07 9.84 20.07
CA ALA A 290 36.14 8.99 19.60
C ALA A 290 36.68 8.10 20.74
N ARG A 291 36.89 6.82 20.47
CA ARG A 291 37.34 5.82 21.48
C ARG A 291 38.69 6.15 22.14
N ALA A 292 39.52 6.94 21.46
CA ALA A 292 40.79 7.36 21.99
C ALA A 292 40.63 8.60 22.89
N GLY A 293 40.68 8.42 24.20
CA GLY A 293 40.60 9.50 25.19
C GLY A 293 39.22 9.69 25.83
N ALA A 294 38.22 8.90 25.46
CA ALA A 294 36.87 8.96 26.05
C ALA A 294 36.84 8.32 27.45
N SER A 295 36.02 8.87 28.34
CA SER A 295 35.72 8.25 29.63
C SER A 295 34.93 6.95 29.46
N SER A 296 34.93 6.10 30.48
CA SER A 296 34.18 4.84 30.47
C SER A 296 32.66 5.06 30.28
N ALA A 297 32.12 6.18 30.76
CA ALA A 297 30.72 6.57 30.62
C ALA A 297 30.37 6.98 29.17
N GLU A 298 31.21 7.78 28.52
CA GLU A 298 31.05 8.21 27.12
C GLU A 298 31.16 7.03 26.16
N LEU A 299 32.08 6.09 26.40
CA LEU A 299 32.18 4.83 25.64
C LEU A 299 30.92 3.97 25.81
N GLY A 300 30.30 4.00 27.00
CA GLY A 300 29.03 3.33 27.29
C GLY A 300 27.90 3.85 26.43
N VAL A 301 27.77 5.16 26.29
CA VAL A 301 26.74 5.82 25.47
C VAL A 301 26.93 5.54 23.99
N THR A 302 28.17 5.70 23.47
CA THR A 302 28.46 5.40 22.05
C THR A 302 28.21 3.93 21.71
N ASN A 303 28.56 3.00 22.58
CA ASN A 303 28.31 1.58 22.37
C ASN A 303 26.79 1.25 22.41
N GLU A 304 26.03 1.94 23.25
CA GLU A 304 24.58 1.76 23.30
C GLU A 304 23.93 2.28 22.02
N LEU A 305 24.29 3.46 21.55
CA LEU A 305 23.79 4.01 20.29
C LEU A 305 24.06 3.04 19.12
N LEU A 306 25.27 2.48 19.04
CA LEU A 306 25.62 1.51 17.99
C LEU A 306 24.85 0.19 18.05
N LYS A 307 24.28 -0.16 19.21
CA LYS A 307 23.39 -1.33 19.34
C LYS A 307 21.95 -1.01 18.95
N LEU A 308 21.52 0.23 19.17
CA LEU A 308 20.17 0.69 18.91
C LEU A 308 19.93 1.02 17.43
N ILE A 309 21.00 1.37 16.69
CA ILE A 309 20.94 1.51 15.22
C ILE A 309 21.13 0.12 14.60
N PRO A 310 20.07 -0.47 14.03
CA PRO A 310 20.07 -1.86 13.58
C PRO A 310 20.91 -2.09 12.31
#